data_dccc6aaf372d980cf2860d6b3126bd9a
#
_entry.id   dccc6aaf372d980cf2860d6b3126bd9a
#
_cell.length_a   1.000
_cell.length_b   1.000
_cell.length_c   1.000
_cell.angle_alpha   90.00
_cell.angle_beta   90.00
_cell.angle_gamma   90.00
#
_symmetry.space_group_name_H-M   'P 1'
#
loop_
_entity.id
_entity.type
_entity.pdbx_description
1 polymer ?
#
loop_
_entity_poly.entity_id
_entity_poly.type
_entity_poly.pdbx_seq_one_letter_code
_entity_poly.pdbx_strand_id
1 'polypeptide(L)'
;MFTFEQYISPEFLNVFVDAGVKGYEVNSFMSQYFHNAPTYKKNMSSSGVMIYRERSLVFSGNMILKESTNNIGELLALYLGIKKGVELKREINEHYSTSKPLIKYINIFSDSAYSVNCVTEWFKNWIFNRNNQMQFIGTNGKSVKNQELIESIIRLVLQYGEKINIIKVRGHQDPNKEESVELVSKYLETANDIFKRRVGINNFYNPTKEVVRDIIRKNNAVDWLVGSCYPTEKHILDLPTIDDIFPMHLYTITPNDYDVFLSLTQNQNIILEKEN
;
A
#
# COMPACT_ATOMS: atom_id res chain seq x y z
N MET A 1 7.40 -3.27 16.89
CA MET A 1 6.36 -2.50 17.58
C MET A 1 6.51 -1.05 17.18
N PHE A 2 5.49 -0.42 16.62
CA PHE A 2 5.50 0.96 16.19
C PHE A 2 4.87 1.86 17.26
N THR A 3 5.62 2.81 17.78
CA THR A 3 5.07 3.93 18.55
C THR A 3 5.16 5.19 17.69
N PHE A 4 4.22 6.12 17.83
CA PHE A 4 4.29 7.37 17.06
C PHE A 4 5.51 8.23 17.41
N GLU A 5 6.13 8.05 18.57
CA GLU A 5 7.42 8.68 18.89
C GLU A 5 8.55 8.19 18.00
N GLN A 6 8.45 6.93 17.54
CA GLN A 6 9.41 6.33 16.64
C GLN A 6 9.23 6.79 15.19
N TYR A 7 8.11 7.49 14.88
CA TYR A 7 7.85 8.01 13.54
C TYR A 7 8.95 8.92 13.01
N ILE A 8 9.58 9.73 13.88
CA ILE A 8 10.69 10.62 13.52
C ILE A 8 12.09 10.01 13.80
N SER A 9 12.13 8.77 14.29
CA SER A 9 13.40 8.10 14.57
C SER A 9 14.14 7.73 13.29
N PRO A 10 15.47 7.90 13.24
CA PRO A 10 16.28 7.52 12.08
C PRO A 10 16.32 6.00 11.83
N GLU A 11 15.79 5.17 12.75
CA GLU A 11 15.67 3.73 12.60
C GLU A 11 14.46 3.31 11.73
N PHE A 12 13.62 4.27 11.32
CA PHE A 12 12.43 4.01 10.53
C PHE A 12 12.49 4.67 9.16
N LEU A 13 11.97 3.96 8.15
CA LEU A 13 11.50 4.57 6.90
C LEU A 13 9.98 4.72 6.99
N ASN A 14 9.49 5.89 6.64
CA ASN A 14 8.06 6.18 6.55
C ASN A 14 7.68 6.31 5.07
N VAL A 15 6.93 5.35 4.58
CA VAL A 15 6.50 5.21 3.20
C VAL A 15 5.04 5.60 3.10
N PHE A 16 4.73 6.55 2.25
CA PHE A 16 3.36 6.97 1.94
C PHE A 16 3.03 6.49 0.54
N VAL A 17 1.90 5.83 0.40
CA VAL A 17 1.43 5.25 -0.86
C VAL A 17 -0.01 5.65 -1.13
N ASP A 18 -0.31 5.93 -2.38
CA ASP A 18 -1.63 6.31 -2.84
C ASP A 18 -1.80 5.97 -4.32
N ALA A 19 -3.04 5.97 -4.81
CA ALA A 19 -3.33 5.85 -6.24
C ALA A 19 -4.44 6.79 -6.69
N GLY A 20 -4.29 7.29 -7.91
CA GLY A 20 -5.32 8.03 -8.61
C GLY A 20 -5.79 7.29 -9.86
N VAL A 21 -7.00 7.60 -10.32
CA VAL A 21 -7.55 7.07 -11.57
C VAL A 21 -8.02 8.21 -12.47
N LYS A 22 -7.68 8.11 -13.76
CA LYS A 22 -8.15 9.05 -14.78
C LYS A 22 -8.69 8.30 -15.98
N GLY A 23 -9.87 8.75 -16.46
CA GLY A 23 -10.46 8.25 -17.70
C GLY A 23 -9.72 8.77 -18.93
N TYR A 24 -9.68 7.97 -19.99
CA TYR A 24 -9.23 8.36 -21.32
C TYR A 24 -10.10 7.72 -22.40
N GLU A 25 -10.11 8.30 -23.58
CA GLU A 25 -10.85 7.77 -24.71
C GLU A 25 -9.91 7.04 -25.67
N VAL A 26 -10.36 5.89 -26.15
CA VAL A 26 -9.67 5.10 -27.17
C VAL A 26 -10.55 5.06 -28.40
N ASN A 27 -10.03 5.53 -29.51
CA ASN A 27 -10.69 5.38 -30.80
C ASN A 27 -10.74 3.90 -31.18
N SER A 28 -11.87 3.43 -31.69
CA SER A 28 -11.94 2.09 -32.24
C SER A 28 -11.00 1.96 -33.45
N PHE A 29 -10.51 0.75 -33.74
CA PHE A 29 -9.76 0.48 -34.96
C PHE A 29 -10.51 0.97 -36.22
N MET A 30 -11.85 0.96 -36.18
CA MET A 30 -12.71 1.44 -37.24
C MET A 30 -12.65 2.94 -37.45
N SER A 31 -12.12 3.74 -36.49
CA SER A 31 -11.95 5.19 -36.66
C SER A 31 -10.99 5.55 -37.77
N GLN A 32 -10.11 4.65 -38.16
CA GLN A 32 -9.24 4.82 -39.34
C GLN A 32 -10.01 4.82 -40.66
N TYR A 33 -11.19 4.23 -40.67
CA TYR A 33 -12.01 4.05 -41.88
C TYR A 33 -13.32 4.84 -41.83
N PHE A 34 -13.83 5.18 -40.64
CA PHE A 34 -15.12 5.83 -40.47
C PHE A 34 -15.04 6.99 -39.50
N HIS A 35 -15.44 8.19 -39.93
CA HIS A 35 -15.43 9.41 -39.12
C HIS A 35 -16.31 9.34 -37.85
N ASN A 36 -17.31 8.47 -37.82
CA ASN A 36 -18.23 8.28 -36.69
C ASN A 36 -18.01 6.94 -35.95
N ALA A 37 -16.80 6.39 -36.02
CA ALA A 37 -16.52 5.16 -35.30
C ALA A 37 -16.62 5.37 -33.78
N PRO A 38 -17.13 4.38 -33.03
CA PRO A 38 -17.34 4.51 -31.60
C PRO A 38 -16.00 4.70 -30.86
N THR A 39 -16.01 5.59 -29.88
CA THR A 39 -14.95 5.71 -28.89
C THR A 39 -15.26 4.88 -27.67
N TYR A 40 -14.25 4.30 -27.05
CA TYR A 40 -14.36 3.53 -25.80
C TYR A 40 -13.70 4.30 -24.66
N LYS A 41 -14.40 4.42 -23.54
CA LYS A 41 -13.82 4.98 -22.32
C LYS A 41 -13.08 3.88 -21.57
N LYS A 42 -11.81 4.12 -21.32
CA LYS A 42 -10.96 3.28 -20.48
C LYS A 42 -10.39 4.11 -19.33
N ASN A 43 -9.86 3.46 -18.32
CA ASN A 43 -9.22 4.13 -17.20
C ASN A 43 -7.74 3.76 -17.15
N MET A 44 -6.92 4.72 -16.71
CA MET A 44 -5.55 4.50 -16.28
C MET A 44 -5.44 4.78 -14.80
N SER A 45 -4.55 4.10 -14.09
CA SER A 45 -4.22 4.37 -12.70
C SER A 45 -2.79 4.84 -12.57
N SER A 46 -2.56 5.78 -11.65
CA SER A 46 -1.22 6.20 -11.22
C SER A 46 -1.03 5.71 -9.78
N SER A 47 0.04 4.97 -9.53
CA SER A 47 0.41 4.41 -8.23
C SER A 47 1.65 5.13 -7.73
N GLY A 48 1.53 5.91 -6.67
CA GLY A 48 2.57 6.77 -6.13
C GLY A 48 3.20 6.24 -4.86
N VAL A 49 4.48 6.54 -4.69
CA VAL A 49 5.27 6.21 -3.50
C VAL A 49 6.15 7.40 -3.12
N MET A 50 6.08 7.82 -1.87
CA MET A 50 7.00 8.80 -1.27
C MET A 50 7.59 8.22 0.00
N ILE A 51 8.92 8.22 0.14
CA ILE A 51 9.62 7.63 1.28
C ILE A 51 10.41 8.71 2.01
N TYR A 52 10.22 8.74 3.32
CA TYR A 52 10.89 9.68 4.21
C TYR A 52 11.72 8.93 5.24
N ARG A 53 12.91 9.47 5.54
CA ARG A 53 13.69 9.12 6.71
C ARG A 53 13.70 10.33 7.62
N GLU A 54 13.25 10.17 8.87
CA GLU A 54 13.01 11.31 9.75
C GLU A 54 12.00 12.28 9.07
N ARG A 55 12.40 13.50 8.75
CA ARG A 55 11.59 14.50 8.03
C ARG A 55 12.01 14.70 6.57
N SER A 56 13.10 14.05 6.14
CA SER A 56 13.67 14.24 4.80
C SER A 56 13.06 13.26 3.80
N LEU A 57 12.64 13.76 2.64
CA LEU A 57 12.23 12.94 1.50
C LEU A 57 13.50 12.26 0.92
N VAL A 58 13.52 10.94 0.88
CA VAL A 58 14.63 10.13 0.35
C VAL A 58 14.29 9.43 -0.96
N PHE A 59 13.00 9.32 -1.28
CA PHE A 59 12.53 8.78 -2.55
C PHE A 59 11.14 9.31 -2.89
N SER A 60 10.89 9.58 -4.16
CA SER A 60 9.57 9.86 -4.73
C SER A 60 9.49 9.24 -6.11
N GLY A 61 8.39 8.57 -6.42
CA GLY A 61 8.16 7.97 -7.73
C GLY A 61 6.72 7.51 -7.90
N ASN A 62 6.33 7.30 -9.16
CA ASN A 62 5.03 6.75 -9.50
C ASN A 62 5.13 5.81 -10.69
N MET A 63 4.14 4.93 -10.81
CA MET A 63 3.94 4.05 -11.95
C MET A 63 2.53 4.22 -12.49
N ILE A 64 2.40 4.32 -13.80
CA ILE A 64 1.11 4.49 -14.45
C ILE A 64 0.80 3.25 -15.29
N LEU A 65 -0.41 2.72 -15.10
CA LEU A 65 -0.95 1.61 -15.86
C LEU A 65 -2.11 2.07 -16.72
N LYS A 66 -2.15 1.64 -17.97
CA LYS A 66 -3.36 1.70 -18.80
C LYS A 66 -4.30 0.56 -18.43
N GLU A 67 -5.58 0.69 -18.79
CA GLU A 67 -6.61 -0.33 -18.58
C GLU A 67 -6.70 -0.83 -17.14
N SER A 68 -6.65 0.09 -16.21
CA SER A 68 -6.54 -0.17 -14.78
C SER A 68 -7.72 0.38 -13.99
N THR A 69 -7.82 -0.03 -12.73
CA THR A 69 -8.85 0.42 -11.78
C THR A 69 -8.19 1.05 -10.56
N ASN A 70 -8.97 1.79 -9.76
CA ASN A 70 -8.48 2.35 -8.50
C ASN A 70 -7.91 1.26 -7.58
N ASN A 71 -8.61 0.16 -7.42
CA ASN A 71 -8.16 -0.94 -6.55
C ASN A 71 -6.84 -1.57 -7.01
N ILE A 72 -6.61 -1.70 -8.32
CA ILE A 72 -5.34 -2.16 -8.88
C ILE A 72 -4.25 -1.13 -8.58
N GLY A 73 -4.52 0.14 -8.83
CA GLY A 73 -3.59 1.22 -8.54
C GLY A 73 -3.15 1.26 -7.07
N GLU A 74 -4.10 1.16 -6.15
CA GLU A 74 -3.89 1.15 -4.70
C GLU A 74 -3.06 -0.04 -4.23
N LEU A 75 -3.38 -1.25 -4.70
CA LEU A 75 -2.60 -2.45 -4.40
C LEU A 75 -1.18 -2.33 -4.98
N LEU A 76 -1.04 -1.84 -6.21
CA LEU A 76 0.26 -1.63 -6.82
C LEU A 76 1.10 -0.60 -6.06
N ALA A 77 0.48 0.51 -5.61
CA ALA A 77 1.16 1.49 -4.78
C ALA A 77 1.70 0.86 -3.48
N LEU A 78 0.88 0.03 -2.82
CA LEU A 78 1.29 -0.72 -1.63
C LEU A 78 2.46 -1.68 -1.93
N TYR A 79 2.38 -2.46 -3.01
CA TYR A 79 3.45 -3.36 -3.45
C TYR A 79 4.77 -2.60 -3.71
N LEU A 80 4.71 -1.52 -4.49
CA LEU A 80 5.87 -0.69 -4.83
C LEU A 80 6.47 -0.03 -3.58
N GLY A 81 5.61 0.46 -2.68
CA GLY A 81 6.03 1.07 -1.42
C GLY A 81 6.81 0.09 -0.53
N ILE A 82 6.33 -1.14 -0.37
CA ILE A 82 7.01 -2.19 0.38
C ILE A 82 8.34 -2.54 -0.30
N LYS A 83 8.31 -2.85 -1.60
CA LYS A 83 9.49 -3.24 -2.37
C LYS A 83 10.58 -2.16 -2.29
N LYS A 84 10.22 -0.91 -2.60
CA LYS A 84 11.18 0.20 -2.59
C LYS A 84 11.67 0.54 -1.18
N GLY A 85 10.82 0.45 -0.17
CA GLY A 85 11.21 0.62 1.22
C GLY A 85 12.26 -0.40 1.66
N VAL A 86 12.11 -1.68 1.28
CA VAL A 86 13.08 -2.75 1.57
C VAL A 86 14.40 -2.52 0.82
N GLU A 87 14.34 -2.16 -0.46
CA GLU A 87 15.54 -1.84 -1.26
C GLU A 87 16.34 -0.68 -0.62
N LEU A 88 15.67 0.46 -0.35
CA LEU A 88 16.32 1.61 0.27
C LEU A 88 16.87 1.32 1.66
N LYS A 89 16.14 0.55 2.48
CA LYS A 89 16.64 0.12 3.78
C LYS A 89 17.97 -0.61 3.64
N ARG A 90 18.06 -1.54 2.68
CA ARG A 90 19.30 -2.29 2.41
C ARG A 90 20.41 -1.34 1.94
N GLU A 91 20.15 -0.54 0.91
CA GLU A 91 21.12 0.40 0.34
C GLU A 91 21.66 1.38 1.39
N ILE A 92 20.79 1.97 2.20
CA ILE A 92 21.19 2.94 3.25
C ILE A 92 22.00 2.24 4.33
N ASN A 93 21.60 1.04 4.77
CA ASN A 93 22.31 0.33 5.82
C ASN A 93 23.68 -0.17 5.36
N GLU A 94 23.87 -0.52 4.10
CA GLU A 94 25.14 -0.93 3.51
C GLU A 94 26.13 0.26 3.39
N HIS A 95 25.62 1.45 3.01
CA HIS A 95 26.50 2.61 2.72
C HIS A 95 26.75 3.53 3.92
N TYR A 96 25.86 3.55 4.93
CA TYR A 96 25.92 4.54 6.02
C TYR A 96 26.18 3.95 7.41
N SER A 97 26.83 2.78 7.49
CA SER A 97 26.97 1.99 8.72
C SER A 97 27.75 2.65 9.87
N THR A 98 28.38 3.80 9.67
CA THR A 98 29.34 4.35 10.68
C THR A 98 28.85 5.59 11.44
N SER A 99 27.89 6.35 10.93
CA SER A 99 27.52 7.64 11.51
C SER A 99 26.05 7.82 11.92
N LYS A 100 25.15 6.99 11.43
CA LYS A 100 23.72 7.04 11.76
C LYS A 100 23.19 5.67 12.17
N PRO A 101 22.17 5.61 13.04
CA PRO A 101 21.52 4.34 13.38
C PRO A 101 21.03 3.60 12.14
N LEU A 102 21.19 2.27 12.15
CA LEU A 102 20.67 1.41 11.08
C LEU A 102 19.14 1.50 11.03
N ILE A 103 18.60 1.50 9.81
CA ILE A 103 17.17 1.41 9.60
C ILE A 103 16.72 -0.02 9.95
N LYS A 104 15.82 -0.14 10.91
CA LYS A 104 15.28 -1.41 11.38
C LYS A 104 13.91 -1.70 10.78
N TYR A 105 13.05 -0.69 10.69
CA TYR A 105 11.62 -0.84 10.40
C TYR A 105 11.18 0.04 9.24
N ILE A 106 10.09 -0.40 8.59
CA ILE A 106 9.42 0.30 7.49
C ILE A 106 7.95 0.47 7.87
N ASN A 107 7.49 1.71 7.92
CA ASN A 107 6.08 2.03 8.12
C ASN A 107 5.47 2.40 6.77
N ILE A 108 4.43 1.70 6.38
CA ILE A 108 3.68 1.97 5.15
C ILE A 108 2.36 2.63 5.54
N PHE A 109 2.14 3.86 5.09
CA PHE A 109 0.90 4.61 5.29
C PHE A 109 0.10 4.60 4.00
N SER A 110 -1.16 4.16 4.06
CA SER A 110 -2.10 4.18 2.95
C SER A 110 -3.48 4.57 3.44
N ASP A 111 -4.20 5.35 2.68
CA ASP A 111 -5.61 5.69 2.96
C ASP A 111 -6.61 4.76 2.26
N SER A 112 -6.13 3.82 1.46
CA SER A 112 -6.94 2.78 0.85
C SER A 112 -7.38 1.73 1.87
N ALA A 113 -8.65 1.77 2.27
CA ALA A 113 -9.23 0.70 3.09
C ALA A 113 -9.19 -0.66 2.39
N TYR A 114 -9.37 -0.68 1.07
CA TYR A 114 -9.34 -1.91 0.29
C TYR A 114 -7.98 -2.58 0.37
N SER A 115 -6.92 -1.88 -0.02
CA SER A 115 -5.56 -2.43 -0.07
C SER A 115 -5.05 -2.87 1.29
N VAL A 116 -5.25 -2.02 2.31
CA VAL A 116 -4.84 -2.35 3.68
C VAL A 116 -5.59 -3.58 4.18
N ASN A 117 -6.93 -3.60 4.08
CA ASN A 117 -7.72 -4.71 4.60
C ASN A 117 -7.48 -6.03 3.84
N CYS A 118 -7.22 -5.98 2.53
CA CYS A 118 -6.86 -7.19 1.77
C CYS A 118 -5.69 -7.94 2.38
N VAL A 119 -4.66 -7.21 2.82
CA VAL A 119 -3.39 -7.78 3.29
C VAL A 119 -3.23 -7.81 4.81
N THR A 120 -4.17 -7.23 5.55
CA THR A 120 -4.15 -7.23 7.02
C THR A 120 -5.29 -8.01 7.65
N GLU A 121 -6.48 -8.01 7.06
CA GLU A 121 -7.67 -8.57 7.70
C GLU A 121 -8.39 -9.61 6.85
N TRP A 122 -8.73 -9.28 5.59
CA TRP A 122 -9.65 -10.08 4.81
C TRP A 122 -9.09 -11.44 4.39
N PHE A 123 -7.79 -11.50 4.05
CA PHE A 123 -7.16 -12.73 3.58
C PHE A 123 -7.31 -13.91 4.59
N LYS A 124 -7.43 -13.65 5.89
CA LYS A 124 -7.65 -14.65 6.92
C LYS A 124 -9.00 -15.36 6.80
N ASN A 125 -9.99 -14.64 6.28
CA ASN A 125 -11.33 -15.17 6.09
C ASN A 125 -11.50 -15.81 4.70
N TRP A 126 -10.48 -15.72 3.84
CA TRP A 126 -10.53 -16.33 2.53
C TRP A 126 -10.21 -17.81 2.66
N ILE A 127 -11.02 -18.62 1.99
CA ILE A 127 -10.80 -20.06 1.92
C ILE A 127 -9.80 -20.30 0.79
N PHE A 128 -8.69 -20.89 1.15
CA PHE A 128 -7.72 -21.35 0.18
C PHE A 128 -8.23 -22.67 -0.44
N ASN A 129 -8.64 -22.63 -1.69
CA ASN A 129 -9.11 -23.82 -2.38
C ASN A 129 -7.91 -24.66 -2.87
N ARG A 130 -7.55 -25.68 -2.10
CA ARG A 130 -6.45 -26.60 -2.43
C ARG A 130 -6.68 -27.43 -3.70
N ASN A 131 -7.95 -27.59 -4.10
CA ASN A 131 -8.31 -28.49 -5.20
C ASN A 131 -8.34 -27.79 -6.58
N ASN A 132 -8.46 -26.47 -6.63
CA ASN A 132 -8.52 -25.68 -7.87
C ASN A 132 -7.47 -24.58 -7.88
N GLN A 133 -6.25 -24.90 -8.28
CA GLN A 133 -5.21 -23.94 -8.67
C GLN A 133 -5.02 -22.77 -7.70
N MET A 134 -5.00 -23.05 -6.39
CA MET A 134 -4.66 -22.05 -5.37
C MET A 134 -5.42 -20.73 -5.49
N GLN A 135 -6.73 -20.78 -5.63
CA GLN A 135 -7.57 -19.59 -5.66
C GLN A 135 -8.05 -19.21 -4.27
N PHE A 136 -7.94 -17.92 -3.93
CA PHE A 136 -8.63 -17.39 -2.77
C PHE A 136 -10.12 -17.24 -3.06
N ILE A 137 -10.93 -17.85 -2.21
CA ILE A 137 -12.38 -17.75 -2.25
C ILE A 137 -12.82 -16.84 -1.11
N GLY A 138 -13.49 -15.75 -1.44
CA GLY A 138 -14.06 -14.84 -0.47
C GLY A 138 -15.24 -15.45 0.31
N THR A 139 -15.67 -14.79 1.37
CA THR A 139 -16.81 -15.22 2.21
C THR A 139 -18.12 -15.34 1.46
N ASN A 140 -18.24 -14.72 0.29
CA ASN A 140 -19.40 -14.81 -0.62
C ASN A 140 -19.30 -15.98 -1.62
N GLY A 141 -18.32 -16.87 -1.48
CA GLY A 141 -18.09 -18.02 -2.38
C GLY A 141 -17.50 -17.68 -3.75
N LYS A 142 -17.12 -16.44 -4.00
CA LYS A 142 -16.53 -16.01 -5.28
C LYS A 142 -15.02 -15.86 -5.17
N SER A 143 -14.32 -16.04 -6.30
CA SER A 143 -12.87 -15.76 -6.39
C SER A 143 -12.56 -14.32 -6.01
N VAL A 144 -11.48 -14.13 -5.26
CA VAL A 144 -10.98 -12.82 -4.87
C VAL A 144 -10.40 -12.12 -6.11
N LYS A 145 -10.82 -10.88 -6.34
CA LYS A 145 -10.27 -10.06 -7.44
C LYS A 145 -8.84 -9.61 -7.11
N ASN A 146 -8.04 -9.39 -8.16
CA ASN A 146 -6.65 -8.91 -8.08
C ASN A 146 -5.74 -9.85 -7.25
N GLN A 147 -6.02 -11.14 -7.31
CA GLN A 147 -5.37 -12.15 -6.46
C GLN A 147 -3.85 -12.14 -6.66
N GLU A 148 -3.35 -12.10 -7.89
CA GLU A 148 -1.90 -12.15 -8.20
C GLU A 148 -1.13 -11.01 -7.53
N LEU A 149 -1.71 -9.81 -7.56
CA LEU A 149 -1.10 -8.64 -6.94
C LEU A 149 -1.15 -8.71 -5.41
N ILE A 150 -2.27 -9.19 -4.86
CA ILE A 150 -2.42 -9.43 -3.41
C ILE A 150 -1.42 -10.49 -2.94
N GLU A 151 -1.29 -11.60 -3.68
CA GLU A 151 -0.31 -12.65 -3.39
C GLU A 151 1.14 -12.12 -3.42
N SER A 152 1.45 -11.26 -4.38
CA SER A 152 2.78 -10.64 -4.48
C SER A 152 3.08 -9.78 -3.26
N ILE A 153 2.09 -9.02 -2.75
CA ILE A 153 2.23 -8.24 -1.52
C ILE A 153 2.42 -9.17 -0.32
N ILE A 154 1.61 -10.22 -0.21
CA ILE A 154 1.70 -11.20 0.87
C ILE A 154 3.09 -11.84 0.90
N ARG A 155 3.67 -12.21 -0.25
CA ARG A 155 5.03 -12.75 -0.33
C ARG A 155 6.09 -11.77 0.18
N LEU A 156 5.99 -10.49 -0.18
CA LEU A 156 6.89 -9.48 0.36
C LEU A 156 6.74 -9.35 1.89
N VAL A 157 5.51 -9.38 2.39
CA VAL A 157 5.25 -9.32 3.83
C VAL A 157 5.79 -10.56 4.54
N LEU A 158 5.63 -11.77 3.96
CA LEU A 158 6.22 -13.01 4.50
C LEU A 158 7.74 -12.92 4.60
N GLN A 159 8.37 -12.43 3.54
CA GLN A 159 9.84 -12.34 3.47
C GLN A 159 10.42 -11.32 4.46
N TYR A 160 9.70 -10.22 4.73
CA TYR A 160 10.22 -9.07 5.48
C TYR A 160 9.30 -8.62 6.64
N GLY A 161 8.27 -9.38 6.98
CA GLY A 161 7.12 -8.96 7.81
C GLY A 161 7.46 -8.44 9.20
N GLU A 162 8.50 -8.98 9.85
CA GLU A 162 8.94 -8.53 11.18
C GLU A 162 9.34 -7.03 11.21
N LYS A 163 9.55 -6.44 10.06
CA LYS A 163 10.13 -5.11 9.89
C LYS A 163 9.22 -4.15 9.14
N ILE A 164 8.01 -4.62 8.77
CA ILE A 164 7.05 -3.85 7.99
C ILE A 164 5.76 -3.65 8.80
N ASN A 165 5.36 -2.39 8.97
CA ASN A 165 4.09 -2.02 9.57
C ASN A 165 3.21 -1.40 8.48
N ILE A 166 2.00 -1.93 8.26
CA ILE A 166 1.02 -1.36 7.34
C ILE A 166 -0.03 -0.61 8.16
N ILE A 167 -0.13 0.68 7.92
CA ILE A 167 -0.92 1.62 8.72
C ILE A 167 -1.94 2.30 7.83
N LYS A 168 -3.23 2.09 8.12
CA LYS A 168 -4.28 2.82 7.47
C LYS A 168 -4.36 4.23 8.04
N VAL A 169 -4.40 5.23 7.16
CA VAL A 169 -4.65 6.63 7.51
C VAL A 169 -5.97 7.12 6.89
N ARG A 170 -6.38 8.32 7.23
CA ARG A 170 -7.55 8.96 6.62
C ARG A 170 -7.09 9.96 5.58
N GLY A 171 -7.48 9.74 4.33
CA GLY A 171 -7.16 10.61 3.20
C GLY A 171 -7.91 11.94 3.18
N HIS A 172 -7.46 12.85 2.32
CA HIS A 172 -8.10 14.14 1.99
C HIS A 172 -8.39 15.03 3.21
N GLN A 173 -7.45 15.08 4.16
CA GLN A 173 -7.56 15.92 5.35
C GLN A 173 -6.72 17.20 5.21
N ASP A 174 -7.18 18.29 5.85
CA ASP A 174 -6.46 19.56 5.88
C ASP A 174 -5.60 19.65 7.15
N PRO A 175 -4.26 19.66 7.03
CA PRO A 175 -3.36 19.70 8.19
C PRO A 175 -3.46 21.02 8.99
N ASN A 176 -4.05 22.07 8.42
CA ASN A 176 -4.22 23.37 9.07
C ASN A 176 -5.55 23.47 9.83
N LYS A 177 -6.50 22.56 9.61
CA LYS A 177 -7.77 22.50 10.34
C LYS A 177 -7.63 21.60 11.56
N GLU A 178 -7.91 22.16 12.72
CA GLU A 178 -7.83 21.44 13.99
C GLU A 178 -8.77 20.22 14.01
N GLU A 179 -9.97 20.36 13.46
CA GLU A 179 -10.95 19.27 13.33
C GLU A 179 -10.40 18.07 12.54
N SER A 180 -9.67 18.33 11.44
CA SER A 180 -9.02 17.29 10.66
C SER A 180 -7.91 16.59 11.46
N VAL A 181 -7.12 17.36 12.19
CA VAL A 181 -6.05 16.84 13.06
C VAL A 181 -6.61 15.96 14.17
N GLU A 182 -7.66 16.42 14.85
CA GLU A 182 -8.32 15.66 15.91
C GLU A 182 -8.97 14.38 15.37
N LEU A 183 -9.59 14.45 14.20
CA LEU A 183 -10.21 13.29 13.55
C LEU A 183 -9.17 12.21 13.19
N VAL A 184 -8.05 12.61 12.60
CA VAL A 184 -6.95 11.69 12.25
C VAL A 184 -6.28 11.18 13.51
N SER A 185 -6.08 12.03 14.54
CA SER A 185 -5.54 11.61 15.84
C SER A 185 -6.36 10.48 16.45
N LYS A 186 -7.68 10.67 16.58
CA LYS A 186 -8.60 9.64 17.09
C LYS A 186 -8.55 8.35 16.28
N TYR A 187 -8.46 8.48 14.95
CA TYR A 187 -8.35 7.31 14.07
C TYR A 187 -7.06 6.51 14.33
N LEU A 188 -5.92 7.18 14.45
CA LEU A 188 -4.64 6.56 14.77
C LEU A 188 -4.60 6.03 16.20
N GLU A 189 -5.21 6.71 17.16
CA GLU A 189 -5.36 6.28 18.55
C GLU A 189 -6.17 4.97 18.63
N THR A 190 -7.29 4.89 17.90
CA THR A 190 -8.10 3.67 17.84
C THR A 190 -7.28 2.48 17.29
N ALA A 191 -6.51 2.69 16.23
CA ALA A 191 -5.62 1.69 15.71
C ALA A 191 -4.55 1.27 16.73
N ASN A 192 -4.00 2.23 17.48
CA ASN A 192 -3.09 1.96 18.59
C ASN A 192 -3.74 1.18 19.74
N ASP A 193 -4.96 1.48 20.13
CA ASP A 193 -5.66 0.79 21.22
C ASP A 193 -5.96 -0.67 20.89
N ILE A 194 -6.32 -0.94 19.63
CA ILE A 194 -6.46 -2.31 19.14
C ILE A 194 -5.12 -3.05 19.29
N PHE A 195 -4.02 -2.39 18.93
CA PHE A 195 -2.69 -2.96 19.06
C PHE A 195 -2.26 -3.18 20.52
N LYS A 196 -2.50 -2.22 21.43
CA LYS A 196 -2.22 -2.32 22.87
C LYS A 196 -2.86 -3.55 23.50
N ARG A 197 -4.15 -3.76 23.23
CA ARG A 197 -4.92 -4.90 23.79
C ARG A 197 -4.33 -6.24 23.39
N ARG A 198 -3.70 -6.33 22.24
CA ARG A 198 -3.14 -7.58 21.69
C ARG A 198 -1.77 -7.93 22.25
N VAL A 199 -0.94 -6.93 22.49
CA VAL A 199 0.48 -7.13 22.85
C VAL A 199 0.73 -6.99 24.35
N GLY A 200 -0.28 -6.57 25.12
CA GLY A 200 -0.17 -6.40 26.58
C GLY A 200 0.80 -5.30 27.03
N ILE A 201 1.13 -4.36 26.14
CA ILE A 201 2.09 -3.30 26.45
C ILE A 201 1.36 -2.01 26.80
N ASN A 202 1.64 -1.49 27.97
CA ASN A 202 0.96 -0.31 28.53
C ASN A 202 1.56 1.05 28.11
N ASN A 203 2.64 1.09 27.34
CA ASN A 203 3.39 2.31 27.04
C ASN A 203 3.28 2.73 25.58
N PHE A 204 2.09 3.04 25.13
CA PHE A 204 1.86 3.70 23.86
C PHE A 204 1.54 5.19 24.11
N TYR A 205 2.26 6.04 23.42
CA TYR A 205 1.96 7.47 23.44
C TYR A 205 0.97 7.79 22.32
N ASN A 206 0.01 8.64 22.64
CA ASN A 206 -0.85 9.21 21.61
C ASN A 206 0.01 10.09 20.69
N PRO A 207 -0.23 10.06 19.37
CA PRO A 207 0.56 10.88 18.46
C PRO A 207 0.40 12.35 18.81
N THR A 208 1.51 13.09 18.85
CA THR A 208 1.42 14.54 19.01
C THR A 208 0.71 15.15 17.80
N LYS A 209 0.02 16.27 18.00
CA LYS A 209 -0.65 16.99 16.89
C LYS A 209 0.32 17.34 15.77
N GLU A 210 1.60 17.58 16.07
CA GLU A 210 2.64 17.84 15.08
C GLU A 210 2.89 16.61 14.19
N VAL A 211 3.01 15.41 14.78
CA VAL A 211 3.16 14.15 14.05
C VAL A 211 1.94 13.88 13.18
N VAL A 212 0.74 14.10 13.71
CA VAL A 212 -0.51 13.92 12.94
C VAL A 212 -0.55 14.88 11.75
N ARG A 213 -0.22 16.16 11.93
CA ARG A 213 -0.12 17.13 10.82
C ARG A 213 0.91 16.72 9.77
N ASP A 214 2.04 16.19 10.20
CA ASP A 214 3.06 15.72 9.28
C ASP A 214 2.60 14.49 8.47
N ILE A 215 1.92 13.54 9.11
CA ILE A 215 1.29 12.39 8.42
C ILE A 215 0.28 12.88 7.38
N ILE A 216 -0.61 13.82 7.74
CA ILE A 216 -1.60 14.39 6.81
C ILE A 216 -0.90 15.06 5.62
N ARG A 217 0.13 15.88 5.85
CA ARG A 217 0.86 16.58 4.77
C ARG A 217 1.50 15.59 3.81
N LYS A 218 2.11 14.53 4.32
CA LYS A 218 2.80 13.52 3.51
C LYS A 218 1.79 12.65 2.74
N ASN A 219 0.66 12.31 3.35
CA ASN A 219 -0.41 11.63 2.62
C ASN A 219 -0.98 12.50 1.50
N ASN A 220 -1.23 13.78 1.75
CA ASN A 220 -1.67 14.71 0.70
C ASN A 220 -0.59 14.94 -0.37
N ALA A 221 0.69 14.85 -0.02
CA ALA A 221 1.77 14.99 -1.01
C ALA A 221 1.80 13.82 -1.99
N VAL A 222 1.59 12.58 -1.55
CA VAL A 222 1.52 11.43 -2.45
C VAL A 222 0.22 11.45 -3.27
N ASP A 223 -0.92 11.88 -2.71
CA ASP A 223 -2.17 12.11 -3.44
C ASP A 223 -1.96 13.14 -4.57
N TRP A 224 -1.31 14.27 -4.27
CA TRP A 224 -0.94 15.24 -5.31
C TRP A 224 -0.01 14.64 -6.38
N LEU A 225 0.97 13.83 -5.99
CA LEU A 225 1.90 13.17 -6.91
C LEU A 225 1.12 12.33 -7.93
N VAL A 226 0.22 11.46 -7.48
CA VAL A 226 -0.53 10.57 -8.37
C VAL A 226 -1.51 11.32 -9.25
N GLY A 227 -2.09 12.43 -8.76
CA GLY A 227 -2.99 13.28 -9.53
C GLY A 227 -2.30 14.10 -10.62
N SER A 228 -1.01 14.45 -10.45
CA SER A 228 -0.27 15.36 -11.34
C SER A 228 0.52 14.65 -12.45
N CYS A 229 0.73 13.35 -12.39
CA CYS A 229 1.68 12.62 -13.23
C CYS A 229 1.07 11.92 -14.46
N TYR A 230 -0.16 12.21 -14.84
CA TYR A 230 -0.77 11.55 -16.00
C TYR A 230 -0.16 12.02 -17.33
N PRO A 231 0.17 11.09 -18.24
CA PRO A 231 0.72 11.41 -19.54
C PRO A 231 -0.33 12.09 -20.43
N THR A 232 0.16 12.73 -21.48
CA THR A 232 -0.70 13.19 -22.58
C THR A 232 -1.25 11.99 -23.38
N GLU A 233 -2.37 12.18 -24.05
CA GLU A 233 -3.06 11.11 -24.82
C GLU A 233 -2.14 10.33 -25.76
N LYS A 234 -1.18 11.00 -26.38
CA LYS A 234 -0.23 10.41 -27.33
C LYS A 234 0.61 9.27 -26.73
N HIS A 235 0.87 9.31 -25.43
CA HIS A 235 1.74 8.34 -24.75
C HIS A 235 0.98 7.29 -23.94
N ILE A 236 -0.35 7.33 -23.94
CA ILE A 236 -1.15 6.37 -23.16
C ILE A 236 -1.01 4.94 -23.71
N LEU A 237 -0.90 4.79 -25.02
CA LEU A 237 -0.80 3.47 -25.66
C LEU A 237 0.51 2.73 -25.30
N ASP A 238 1.56 3.49 -24.97
CA ASP A 238 2.88 2.95 -24.60
C ASP A 238 2.94 2.52 -23.13
N LEU A 239 1.92 2.83 -22.31
CA LEU A 239 1.88 2.45 -20.92
C LEU A 239 1.69 0.93 -20.75
N PRO A 240 2.30 0.32 -19.71
CA PRO A 240 2.06 -1.07 -19.38
C PRO A 240 0.65 -1.28 -18.82
N THR A 241 0.17 -2.52 -18.94
CA THR A 241 -0.98 -3.05 -18.18
C THR A 241 -0.48 -3.74 -16.90
N ILE A 242 -1.40 -4.15 -16.04
CA ILE A 242 -1.03 -4.95 -14.85
C ILE A 242 -0.42 -6.30 -15.24
N ASP A 243 -0.90 -6.92 -16.32
CA ASP A 243 -0.42 -8.22 -16.81
C ASP A 243 1.00 -8.14 -17.38
N ASP A 244 1.43 -6.98 -17.88
CA ASP A 244 2.81 -6.75 -18.32
C ASP A 244 3.79 -6.73 -17.13
N ILE A 245 3.32 -6.37 -15.94
CA ILE A 245 4.12 -6.26 -14.73
C ILE A 245 4.05 -7.53 -13.89
N PHE A 246 2.86 -8.14 -13.80
CA PHE A 246 2.59 -9.36 -13.05
C PHE A 246 1.98 -10.42 -13.98
N PRO A 247 2.78 -11.06 -14.83
CA PRO A 247 2.29 -12.12 -15.70
C PRO A 247 1.74 -13.30 -14.88
N MET A 248 0.53 -13.73 -15.20
CA MET A 248 -0.35 -14.66 -14.46
C MET A 248 0.27 -15.98 -13.99
N HIS A 249 1.47 -16.34 -14.39
CA HIS A 249 2.05 -17.67 -14.15
C HIS A 249 3.25 -17.69 -13.19
N LEU A 250 3.69 -16.55 -12.68
CA LEU A 250 4.96 -16.48 -11.94
C LEU A 250 4.83 -16.51 -10.41
N TYR A 251 3.63 -16.36 -9.83
CA TYR A 251 3.48 -16.10 -8.40
C TYR A 251 2.30 -16.88 -7.79
N THR A 252 2.47 -18.17 -7.59
CA THR A 252 1.55 -18.96 -6.76
C THR A 252 2.09 -19.07 -5.34
N ILE A 253 1.32 -18.61 -4.35
CA ILE A 253 1.58 -18.89 -2.94
C ILE A 253 1.34 -20.38 -2.71
N THR A 254 2.32 -21.09 -2.16
CA THR A 254 2.12 -22.48 -1.76
C THR A 254 1.28 -22.57 -0.47
N PRO A 255 0.59 -23.67 -0.19
CA PRO A 255 -0.09 -23.86 1.08
C PRO A 255 0.83 -23.64 2.29
N ASN A 256 2.09 -24.01 2.18
CA ASN A 256 3.09 -23.81 3.23
C ASN A 256 3.41 -22.32 3.45
N ASP A 257 3.51 -21.52 2.37
CA ASP A 257 3.70 -20.07 2.48
C ASP A 257 2.51 -19.41 3.18
N TYR A 258 1.29 -19.89 2.91
CA TYR A 258 0.09 -19.39 3.54
C TYR A 258 0.05 -19.70 5.05
N ASP A 259 0.40 -20.92 5.43
CA ASP A 259 0.46 -21.32 6.85
C ASP A 259 1.57 -20.54 7.59
N VAL A 260 2.72 -20.31 6.96
CA VAL A 260 3.79 -19.45 7.49
C VAL A 260 3.30 -18.01 7.64
N PHE A 261 2.61 -17.47 6.64
CA PHE A 261 2.04 -16.13 6.72
C PHE A 261 1.04 -16.00 7.86
N LEU A 262 0.12 -16.95 8.01
CA LEU A 262 -0.82 -16.96 9.13
C LEU A 262 -0.10 -17.00 10.48
N SER A 263 0.94 -17.80 10.61
CA SER A 263 1.72 -17.90 11.87
C SER A 263 2.45 -16.59 12.17
N LEU A 264 3.07 -15.95 11.18
CA LEU A 264 3.71 -14.65 11.34
C LEU A 264 2.71 -13.56 11.72
N THR A 265 1.52 -13.59 11.15
CA THR A 265 0.48 -12.61 11.45
C THR A 265 -0.16 -12.81 12.82
N GLN A 266 -0.17 -14.02 13.34
CA GLN A 266 -0.63 -14.34 14.71
C GLN A 266 0.40 -13.94 15.77
N ASN A 267 1.68 -14.13 15.48
CA ASN A 267 2.78 -13.90 16.42
C ASN A 267 3.41 -12.52 16.39
N GLN A 268 3.22 -11.76 15.32
CA GLN A 268 3.90 -10.48 15.10
C GLN A 268 2.95 -9.44 14.53
N ASN A 269 2.71 -8.41 15.25
CA ASN A 269 2.43 -7.00 14.94
C ASN A 269 1.86 -6.57 13.56
N ILE A 270 1.49 -7.48 12.70
CA ILE A 270 0.53 -7.23 11.64
C ILE A 270 -0.82 -7.41 12.31
N ILE A 271 -1.49 -6.31 12.59
CA ILE A 271 -2.71 -6.24 13.39
C ILE A 271 -3.79 -7.12 12.77
N LEU A 272 -3.96 -8.30 13.30
CA LEU A 272 -4.88 -9.28 12.75
C LEU A 272 -5.57 -10.10 13.85
N GLU A 273 -6.68 -9.62 14.46
CA GLU A 273 -7.61 -10.49 15.15
C GLU A 273 -9.07 -10.09 14.98
N LYS A 274 -9.94 -11.10 14.96
CA LYS A 274 -11.39 -10.93 14.97
C LYS A 274 -11.82 -10.38 16.32
N GLU A 275 -12.70 -9.36 16.31
CA GLU A 275 -13.66 -9.18 17.39
C GLU A 275 -14.70 -10.30 17.27
N ASN A 276 -14.80 -11.13 18.33
CA ASN A 276 -15.98 -11.94 18.58
C ASN A 276 -17.08 -11.06 19.13
#